data_a1bb8fc431940b5a67303518b82c0c7c
#
_entry.id   a1bb8fc431940b5a67303518b82c0c7c
#
_cell.length_a   1.000
_cell.length_b   1.000
_cell.length_c   1.000
_cell.angle_alpha   90.00
_cell.angle_beta   90.00
_cell.angle_gamma   90.00
#
_symmetry.space_group_name_H-M   'P 1'
#
loop_
_entity.id
_entity.type
_entity.pdbx_description
1 polymer ?
#
loop_
_entity_poly.entity_id
_entity_poly.type
_entity_poly.pdbx_seq_one_letter_code
_entity_poly.pdbx_strand_id
1 'polypeptide(L)'
;MTCERLLAMAGVPNNSETTQYPDLVIVGAGLFGLTVAQQAVERTGARVHIIDVRDHIGGNAYSYIDEETGAEIHKYGAHLFHTSNKRVWDYVNRFTSFTNYVHRVYATHDGEVYPLPINLGTINQFFHAHYTPAEAQKLIAEQAGELAGTDSQNLNDKGIQLIG
;
A
#
# COMPACT_ATOMS: atom_id res chain seq x y z
N MET A 1 8.45 8.62 9.59
CA MET A 1 8.35 8.07 10.98
C MET A 1 9.64 7.33 11.24
N THR A 2 10.48 7.77 12.17
CA THR A 2 11.77 7.14 12.44
C THR A 2 11.59 5.88 13.30
N CYS A 3 12.39 4.87 13.03
CA CYS A 3 12.46 3.60 13.75
C CYS A 3 12.61 3.75 15.27
N GLU A 4 13.41 4.73 15.68
CA GLU A 4 13.69 5.03 17.10
C GLU A 4 12.43 5.36 17.90
N ARG A 5 11.44 6.01 17.28
CA ARG A 5 10.17 6.30 17.94
C ARG A 5 9.32 5.06 18.19
N LEU A 6 9.32 4.09 17.27
CA LEU A 6 8.61 2.81 17.47
C LEU A 6 9.23 1.96 18.58
N LEU A 7 10.57 1.91 18.64
CA LEU A 7 11.31 1.16 19.66
C LEU A 7 11.21 1.84 21.03
N ALA A 8 11.32 3.16 21.10
CA ALA A 8 11.20 3.92 22.35
C ALA A 8 9.78 3.83 22.95
N MET A 9 8.73 3.77 22.13
CA MET A 9 7.34 3.61 22.59
C MET A 9 7.02 2.17 23.01
N ALA A 10 7.79 1.17 22.57
CA ALA A 10 7.64 -0.22 23.00
C ALA A 10 8.24 -0.51 24.38
N GLY A 11 8.87 0.50 25.04
CA GLY A 11 9.43 0.35 26.38
C GLY A 11 10.57 -0.67 26.47
N VAL A 12 11.28 -0.93 25.36
CA VAL A 12 12.41 -1.88 25.35
C VAL A 12 13.59 -1.26 26.09
N PRO A 13 13.99 -1.77 27.26
CA PRO A 13 15.17 -1.27 27.95
C PRO A 13 16.42 -1.64 27.13
N ASN A 14 17.25 -0.66 26.88
CA ASN A 14 18.55 -0.83 26.24
C ASN A 14 19.52 -1.43 27.30
N ASN A 15 19.38 -2.71 27.62
CA ASN A 15 20.23 -3.39 28.60
C ASN A 15 21.16 -4.40 27.90
N SER A 16 22.42 -4.07 27.88
CA SER A 16 23.53 -4.80 27.29
C SER A 16 24.06 -6.00 28.09
N GLU A 17 23.34 -6.50 29.09
CA GLU A 17 23.81 -7.64 29.91
C GLU A 17 22.68 -8.53 30.40
N THR A 18 22.08 -9.36 29.53
CA THR A 18 21.55 -10.65 29.93
C THR A 18 21.54 -11.60 28.72
N THR A 19 22.31 -12.68 28.78
CA THR A 19 22.32 -13.80 27.85
C THR A 19 21.04 -14.64 27.95
N GLN A 20 19.90 -13.99 27.99
CA GLN A 20 18.61 -14.66 28.08
C GLN A 20 17.97 -14.67 26.68
N TYR A 21 17.64 -15.87 26.19
CA TYR A 21 16.99 -16.05 24.90
C TYR A 21 15.71 -15.23 24.80
N PRO A 22 15.37 -14.70 23.61
CA PRO A 22 14.10 -14.02 23.39
C PRO A 22 12.94 -14.99 23.54
N ASP A 23 11.78 -14.47 24.00
CA ASP A 23 10.55 -15.26 24.10
C ASP A 23 9.91 -15.46 22.71
N LEU A 24 10.21 -14.54 21.78
CA LEU A 24 9.70 -14.55 20.41
C LEU A 24 10.77 -14.01 19.45
N VAL A 25 11.02 -14.75 18.38
CA VAL A 25 11.83 -14.31 17.24
C VAL A 25 10.92 -14.07 16.05
N ILE A 26 11.03 -12.89 15.44
CA ILE A 26 10.27 -12.50 14.26
C ILE A 26 11.24 -12.30 13.10
N VAL A 27 10.98 -12.98 11.98
CA VAL A 27 11.74 -12.81 10.74
C VAL A 27 10.96 -11.84 9.83
N GLY A 28 11.58 -10.71 9.55
CA GLY A 28 11.01 -9.62 8.75
C GLY A 28 10.57 -8.43 9.60
N ALA A 29 11.24 -7.28 9.38
CA ALA A 29 10.96 -5.99 10.04
C ALA A 29 10.05 -5.09 9.18
N GLY A 30 9.16 -5.67 8.37
CA GLY A 30 8.10 -4.97 7.68
C GLY A 30 6.93 -4.63 8.61
N LEU A 31 5.89 -3.96 8.09
CA LEU A 31 4.73 -3.52 8.89
C LEU A 31 4.06 -4.69 9.63
N PHE A 32 4.00 -5.87 9.04
CA PHE A 32 3.43 -7.07 9.69
C PHE A 32 4.26 -7.49 10.89
N GLY A 33 5.58 -7.73 10.70
CA GLY A 33 6.46 -8.17 11.79
C GLY A 33 6.55 -7.17 12.93
N LEU A 34 6.64 -5.87 12.61
CA LEU A 34 6.62 -4.79 13.60
C LEU A 34 5.30 -4.73 14.39
N THR A 35 4.16 -4.95 13.71
CA THR A 35 2.85 -5.01 14.38
C THR A 35 2.76 -6.20 15.33
N VAL A 36 3.21 -7.38 14.89
CA VAL A 36 3.23 -8.58 15.75
C VAL A 36 4.13 -8.37 16.96
N ALA A 37 5.32 -7.81 16.75
CA ALA A 37 6.26 -7.51 17.84
C ALA A 37 5.65 -6.56 18.87
N GLN A 38 5.09 -5.44 18.40
CA GLN A 38 4.46 -4.45 19.26
C GLN A 38 3.30 -5.04 20.07
N GLN A 39 2.44 -5.83 19.41
CA GLN A 39 1.32 -6.48 20.09
C GLN A 39 1.77 -7.55 21.09
N ALA A 40 2.83 -8.30 20.79
CA ALA A 40 3.40 -9.29 21.71
C ALA A 40 3.95 -8.60 22.97
N VAL A 41 4.76 -7.58 22.81
CA VAL A 41 5.31 -6.79 23.94
C VAL A 41 4.17 -6.19 24.76
N GLU A 42 3.23 -5.49 24.14
CA GLU A 42 2.16 -4.76 24.83
C GLU A 42 1.22 -5.70 25.60
N ARG A 43 0.91 -6.88 25.06
CA ARG A 43 -0.08 -7.79 25.67
C ARG A 43 0.50 -8.80 26.64
N THR A 44 1.74 -9.22 26.42
CA THR A 44 2.34 -10.33 27.17
C THR A 44 3.63 -9.96 27.89
N GLY A 45 4.19 -8.78 27.63
CA GLY A 45 5.51 -8.40 28.13
C GLY A 45 6.65 -9.21 27.52
N ALA A 46 6.42 -9.91 26.41
CA ALA A 46 7.39 -10.77 25.78
C ALA A 46 8.63 -9.99 25.31
N ARG A 47 9.81 -10.61 25.47
CA ARG A 47 11.04 -10.11 24.86
C ARG A 47 11.09 -10.57 23.41
N VAL A 48 11.03 -9.61 22.49
CA VAL A 48 10.96 -9.88 21.06
C VAL A 48 12.28 -9.54 20.38
N HIS A 49 12.78 -10.47 19.58
CA HIS A 49 13.91 -10.24 18.70
C HIS A 49 13.42 -10.25 17.25
N ILE A 50 13.70 -9.17 16.50
CA ILE A 50 13.33 -9.06 15.10
C ILE A 50 14.60 -9.11 14.26
N ILE A 51 14.60 -9.96 13.24
CA ILE A 51 15.69 -10.08 12.28
C ILE A 51 15.17 -9.79 10.87
N ASP A 52 15.93 -9.06 10.08
CA ASP A 52 15.62 -8.75 8.68
C ASP A 52 16.88 -8.88 7.83
N VAL A 53 16.72 -9.19 6.56
CA VAL A 53 17.82 -9.25 5.58
C VAL A 53 18.26 -7.84 5.16
N ARG A 54 17.41 -6.85 5.34
CA ARG A 54 17.67 -5.45 4.99
C ARG A 54 18.33 -4.72 6.15
N ASP A 55 19.08 -3.69 5.84
CA ASP A 55 19.76 -2.78 6.77
C ASP A 55 18.83 -1.70 7.37
N HIS A 56 17.53 -1.80 7.08
CA HIS A 56 16.50 -0.88 7.55
C HIS A 56 15.22 -1.63 7.94
N ILE A 57 14.39 -1.00 8.75
CA ILE A 57 13.04 -1.49 9.06
C ILE A 57 11.99 -0.83 8.17
N GLY A 58 10.72 -1.29 8.28
CA GLY A 58 9.60 -0.79 7.49
C GLY A 58 9.31 -1.63 6.24
N GLY A 59 10.22 -2.54 5.87
CA GLY A 59 10.04 -3.39 4.70
C GLY A 59 9.89 -2.57 3.42
N ASN A 60 8.88 -2.89 2.62
CA ASN A 60 8.60 -2.14 1.39
C ASN A 60 8.02 -0.73 1.65
N ALA A 61 7.56 -0.44 2.85
CA ALA A 61 7.08 0.90 3.23
C ALA A 61 8.19 1.83 3.74
N TYR A 62 9.45 1.42 3.57
CA TYR A 62 10.58 2.24 4.00
C TYR A 62 10.73 3.49 3.13
N SER A 63 10.86 4.63 3.79
CA SER A 63 11.25 5.91 3.20
C SER A 63 12.38 6.55 4.01
N TYR A 64 13.09 7.46 3.38
CA TYR A 64 14.16 8.26 3.99
C TYR A 64 14.14 9.69 3.46
N ILE A 65 14.74 10.59 4.20
CA ILE A 65 14.93 11.96 3.73
C ILE A 65 16.24 12.03 2.94
N ASP A 66 16.15 12.51 1.71
CA ASP A 66 17.31 12.80 0.89
C ASP A 66 18.04 14.04 1.42
N GLU A 67 19.32 13.90 1.72
CA GLU A 67 20.10 14.94 2.39
C GLU A 67 20.34 16.18 1.50
N GLU A 68 20.36 16.02 0.18
CA GLU A 68 20.61 17.12 -0.75
C GLU A 68 19.36 17.97 -0.98
N THR A 69 18.21 17.31 -1.12
CA THR A 69 16.96 17.98 -1.50
C THR A 69 15.99 18.21 -0.34
N GLY A 70 16.18 17.48 0.77
CA GLY A 70 15.23 17.43 1.89
C GLY A 70 13.91 16.71 1.56
N ALA A 71 13.83 16.07 0.39
CA ALA A 71 12.64 15.34 -0.03
C ALA A 71 12.55 13.98 0.65
N GLU A 72 11.33 13.52 0.98
CA GLU A 72 11.09 12.17 1.44
C GLU A 72 11.03 11.20 0.24
N ILE A 73 11.95 10.24 0.19
CA ILE A 73 12.08 9.27 -0.87
C ILE A 73 11.51 7.93 -0.43
N HIS A 74 10.53 7.43 -1.16
CA HIS A 74 9.99 6.09 -0.99
C HIS A 74 10.86 5.08 -1.75
N LYS A 75 11.74 4.35 -1.06
CA LYS A 75 12.78 3.50 -1.67
C LYS A 75 12.22 2.42 -2.61
N TYR A 76 11.04 1.89 -2.32
CA TYR A 76 10.45 0.75 -3.05
C TYR A 76 9.18 1.13 -3.82
N GLY A 77 9.01 2.40 -4.13
CA GLY A 77 7.83 2.95 -4.79
C GLY A 77 6.89 3.66 -3.83
N ALA A 78 6.00 4.48 -4.37
CA ALA A 78 5.08 5.28 -3.57
C ALA A 78 4.17 4.43 -2.68
N HIS A 79 4.10 4.78 -1.40
CA HIS A 79 3.24 4.10 -0.44
C HIS A 79 2.14 5.05 0.01
N LEU A 80 0.91 4.59 -0.13
CA LEU A 80 -0.27 5.28 0.34
C LEU A 80 -1.02 4.36 1.28
N PHE A 81 -1.27 4.85 2.49
CA PHE A 81 -2.09 4.10 3.43
C PHE A 81 -3.55 4.49 3.30
N HIS A 82 -4.41 3.52 3.14
CA HIS A 82 -5.85 3.70 3.18
C HIS A 82 -6.51 2.51 3.89
N THR A 83 -7.58 2.76 4.61
CA THR A 83 -8.39 1.72 5.26
C THR A 83 -9.79 2.23 5.54
N SER A 84 -10.79 1.38 5.40
CA SER A 84 -12.15 1.59 5.90
C SER A 84 -12.36 0.98 7.30
N ASN A 85 -11.37 0.26 7.81
CA ASN A 85 -11.45 -0.39 9.11
C ASN A 85 -11.03 0.58 10.22
N LYS A 86 -12.01 1.02 11.02
CA LYS A 86 -11.76 1.97 12.12
C LYS A 86 -10.73 1.47 13.13
N ARG A 87 -10.70 0.17 13.45
CA ARG A 87 -9.73 -0.42 14.39
C ARG A 87 -8.30 -0.29 13.86
N VAL A 88 -8.11 -0.51 12.57
CA VAL A 88 -6.80 -0.34 11.91
C VAL A 88 -6.40 1.13 11.91
N TRP A 89 -7.34 2.02 11.56
CA TRP A 89 -7.10 3.46 11.56
C TRP A 89 -6.69 3.97 12.95
N ASP A 90 -7.43 3.61 13.99
CA ASP A 90 -7.12 4.00 15.38
C ASP A 90 -5.75 3.46 15.82
N TYR A 91 -5.41 2.23 15.40
CA TYR A 91 -4.14 1.61 15.74
C TYR A 91 -2.95 2.33 15.10
N VAL A 92 -2.98 2.60 13.80
CA VAL A 92 -1.85 3.25 13.11
C VAL A 92 -1.65 4.70 13.55
N ASN A 93 -2.72 5.39 13.91
CA ASN A 93 -2.66 6.77 14.45
C ASN A 93 -2.03 6.86 15.83
N ARG A 94 -1.77 5.75 16.53
CA ARG A 94 -0.96 5.73 17.76
C ARG A 94 0.51 6.03 17.46
N PHE A 95 0.98 5.81 16.26
CA PHE A 95 2.40 5.86 15.88
C PHE A 95 2.73 6.99 14.93
N THR A 96 1.77 7.50 14.18
CA THR A 96 1.99 8.54 13.17
C THR A 96 0.75 9.39 12.94
N SER A 97 0.92 10.48 12.20
CA SER A 97 -0.17 11.28 11.64
C SER A 97 -0.09 11.25 10.11
N PHE A 98 -1.24 11.35 9.45
CA PHE A 98 -1.36 11.32 7.99
C PHE A 98 -1.62 12.71 7.44
N THR A 99 -1.11 12.99 6.23
CA THR A 99 -1.15 14.31 5.58
C THR A 99 -2.45 14.61 4.86
N ASN A 100 -3.44 13.71 4.88
CA ASN A 100 -4.68 13.78 4.08
C ASN A 100 -4.43 13.88 2.57
N TYR A 101 -3.33 13.32 2.09
CA TYR A 101 -3.01 13.28 0.67
C TYR A 101 -4.06 12.49 -0.10
N VAL A 102 -4.61 13.10 -1.15
CA VAL A 102 -5.56 12.45 -2.06
C VAL A 102 -4.82 12.03 -3.32
N HIS A 103 -4.65 10.72 -3.48
CA HIS A 103 -3.99 10.17 -4.66
C HIS A 103 -4.90 10.24 -5.88
N ARG A 104 -4.36 10.80 -6.97
CA ARG A 104 -5.02 10.84 -8.28
C ARG A 104 -4.07 10.31 -9.32
N VAL A 105 -4.53 9.35 -10.10
CA VAL A 105 -3.75 8.74 -11.17
C VAL A 105 -4.33 9.17 -12.51
N TYR A 106 -3.47 9.45 -13.46
CA TYR A 106 -3.83 9.80 -14.82
C TYR A 106 -2.98 8.99 -15.79
N ALA A 107 -3.53 8.66 -16.95
CA ALA A 107 -2.81 8.14 -18.09
C ALA A 107 -2.79 9.16 -19.22
N THR A 108 -1.74 9.13 -20.02
CA THR A 108 -1.66 9.89 -21.27
C THR A 108 -1.74 8.95 -22.45
N HIS A 109 -2.59 9.27 -23.44
CA HIS A 109 -2.71 8.55 -24.68
C HIS A 109 -3.00 9.57 -25.80
N ASP A 110 -2.25 9.52 -26.89
CA ASP A 110 -2.37 10.42 -28.06
C ASP A 110 -2.46 11.91 -27.72
N GLY A 111 -1.72 12.35 -26.69
CA GLY A 111 -1.67 13.76 -26.28
C GLY A 111 -2.81 14.18 -25.33
N GLU A 112 -3.75 13.32 -25.05
CA GLU A 112 -4.81 13.53 -24.07
C GLU A 112 -4.49 12.93 -22.71
N VAL A 113 -5.11 13.46 -21.64
CA VAL A 113 -4.92 13.00 -20.24
C VAL A 113 -6.23 12.44 -19.71
N TYR A 114 -6.20 11.19 -19.30
CA TYR A 114 -7.37 10.43 -18.83
C TYR A 114 -7.29 10.13 -17.35
N PRO A 115 -8.39 10.27 -16.57
CA PRO A 115 -8.42 9.86 -15.17
C PRO A 115 -8.38 8.34 -15.01
N LEU A 116 -7.63 7.84 -14.01
CA LEU A 116 -7.57 6.44 -13.62
C LEU A 116 -7.98 6.25 -12.15
N PRO A 117 -8.48 5.06 -11.77
CA PRO A 117 -8.81 3.91 -12.62
C PRO A 117 -9.89 4.25 -13.65
N ILE A 118 -9.97 3.45 -14.73
CA ILE A 118 -10.97 3.62 -15.78
C ILE A 118 -12.36 3.70 -15.17
N ASN A 119 -13.10 4.74 -15.52
CA ASN A 119 -14.44 5.05 -15.03
C ASN A 119 -15.30 5.66 -16.15
N LEU A 120 -16.55 5.96 -15.86
CA LEU A 120 -17.48 6.53 -16.85
C LEU A 120 -16.93 7.81 -17.50
N GLY A 121 -16.25 8.67 -16.73
CA GLY A 121 -15.60 9.88 -17.25
C GLY A 121 -14.47 9.55 -18.23
N THR A 122 -13.66 8.54 -17.92
CA THR A 122 -12.59 8.04 -18.81
C THR A 122 -13.19 7.53 -20.12
N ILE A 123 -14.24 6.70 -20.06
CA ILE A 123 -14.94 6.15 -21.22
C ILE A 123 -15.54 7.27 -22.07
N ASN A 124 -16.27 8.20 -21.46
CA ASN A 124 -16.89 9.30 -22.16
C ASN A 124 -15.87 10.22 -22.85
N GLN A 125 -14.74 10.49 -22.19
CA GLN A 125 -13.66 11.27 -22.77
C GLN A 125 -13.01 10.53 -23.95
N PHE A 126 -12.68 9.25 -23.76
CA PHE A 126 -12.00 8.45 -24.78
C PHE A 126 -12.82 8.28 -26.07
N PHE A 127 -14.13 8.06 -25.92
CA PHE A 127 -15.03 7.90 -27.05
C PHE A 127 -15.68 9.21 -27.53
N HIS A 128 -15.31 10.37 -26.96
CA HIS A 128 -15.92 11.68 -27.21
C HIS A 128 -17.45 11.65 -27.14
N ALA A 129 -17.99 10.99 -26.12
CA ALA A 129 -19.40 10.67 -25.97
C ALA A 129 -19.96 11.09 -24.60
N HIS A 130 -21.27 10.93 -24.41
CA HIS A 130 -21.98 11.21 -23.16
C HIS A 130 -22.82 10.00 -22.74
N TYR A 131 -22.18 8.83 -22.65
CA TYR A 131 -22.85 7.62 -22.24
C TYR A 131 -23.34 7.69 -20.80
N THR A 132 -24.52 7.13 -20.56
CA THR A 132 -24.96 6.73 -19.24
C THR A 132 -24.18 5.49 -18.77
N PRO A 133 -24.21 5.13 -17.47
CA PRO A 133 -23.57 3.91 -17.00
C PRO A 133 -24.02 2.64 -17.75
N ALA A 134 -25.30 2.53 -18.10
CA ALA A 134 -25.86 1.40 -18.80
C ALA A 134 -25.36 1.31 -20.27
N GLU A 135 -25.28 2.46 -20.95
CA GLU A 135 -24.74 2.53 -22.30
C GLU A 135 -23.24 2.23 -22.34
N ALA A 136 -22.46 2.73 -21.36
CA ALA A 136 -21.05 2.41 -21.26
C ALA A 136 -20.81 0.91 -21.00
N GLN A 137 -21.61 0.28 -20.13
CA GLN A 137 -21.54 -1.17 -19.90
C GLN A 137 -21.86 -1.97 -21.17
N LYS A 138 -22.87 -1.54 -21.93
CA LYS A 138 -23.21 -2.17 -23.20
C LYS A 138 -22.07 -2.03 -24.23
N LEU A 139 -21.49 -0.85 -24.36
CA LEU A 139 -20.33 -0.60 -25.23
C LEU A 139 -19.14 -1.53 -24.86
N ILE A 140 -18.79 -1.63 -23.60
CA ILE A 140 -17.70 -2.52 -23.12
C ILE A 140 -18.02 -3.98 -23.47
N ALA A 141 -19.25 -4.43 -23.24
CA ALA A 141 -19.67 -5.79 -23.56
C ALA A 141 -19.62 -6.10 -25.07
N GLU A 142 -19.96 -5.12 -25.92
CA GLU A 142 -19.86 -5.23 -27.38
C GLU A 142 -18.40 -5.28 -27.83
N GLN A 143 -17.51 -4.48 -27.23
CA GLN A 143 -16.08 -4.48 -27.54
C GLN A 143 -15.36 -5.72 -27.03
N ALA A 144 -15.75 -6.28 -25.88
CA ALA A 144 -15.23 -7.55 -25.40
C ALA A 144 -15.50 -8.71 -26.39
N GLY A 145 -16.57 -8.60 -27.21
CA GLY A 145 -16.87 -9.51 -28.30
C GLY A 145 -16.87 -10.98 -27.87
N GLU A 146 -16.11 -11.82 -28.60
CA GLU A 146 -16.02 -13.27 -28.34
C GLU A 146 -15.35 -13.61 -26.99
N LEU A 147 -14.62 -12.70 -26.38
CA LEU A 147 -14.00 -12.91 -25.06
C LEU A 147 -15.00 -12.72 -23.91
N ALA A 148 -16.15 -12.11 -24.16
CA ALA A 148 -17.17 -11.89 -23.13
C ALA A 148 -17.67 -13.23 -22.55
N GLY A 149 -17.51 -13.41 -21.24
CA GLY A 149 -17.98 -14.61 -20.52
C GLY A 149 -17.13 -15.87 -20.73
N THR A 150 -15.98 -15.80 -21.39
CA THR A 150 -15.03 -16.91 -21.52
C THR A 150 -14.00 -16.88 -20.36
N ASP A 151 -13.27 -17.99 -20.17
CA ASP A 151 -12.14 -18.01 -19.24
C ASP A 151 -10.94 -17.27 -19.84
N SER A 152 -10.44 -16.26 -19.15
CA SER A 152 -9.26 -15.49 -19.58
C SER A 152 -8.02 -16.36 -19.54
N GLN A 153 -7.28 -16.44 -20.63
CA GLN A 153 -6.04 -17.20 -20.73
C GLN A 153 -4.81 -16.41 -20.29
N ASN A 154 -4.91 -15.09 -20.28
CA ASN A 154 -3.83 -14.17 -19.93
C ASN A 154 -4.39 -12.81 -19.49
N LEU A 155 -3.48 -11.89 -19.09
CA LEU A 155 -3.84 -10.57 -18.62
C LEU A 155 -4.51 -9.69 -19.70
N ASN A 156 -4.10 -9.85 -20.96
CA ASN A 156 -4.68 -9.11 -22.09
C ASN A 156 -6.15 -9.49 -22.29
N ASP A 157 -6.46 -10.80 -22.35
CA ASP A 157 -7.85 -11.28 -22.47
C ASP A 157 -8.71 -10.75 -21.32
N LYS A 158 -8.13 -10.77 -20.09
CA LYS A 158 -8.83 -10.23 -18.91
C LYS A 158 -9.06 -8.72 -19.01
N GLY A 159 -8.10 -7.98 -19.56
CA GLY A 159 -8.24 -6.56 -19.83
C GLY A 159 -9.40 -6.28 -20.78
N ILE A 160 -9.41 -6.92 -21.93
CA ILE A 160 -10.48 -6.78 -22.95
C ILE A 160 -11.86 -7.16 -22.38
N GLN A 161 -11.97 -8.21 -21.57
CA GLN A 161 -13.23 -8.57 -20.92
C GLN A 161 -13.78 -7.50 -19.97
N LEU A 162 -12.90 -6.74 -19.32
CA LEU A 162 -13.27 -5.78 -18.27
C LEU A 162 -13.51 -4.36 -18.81
N ILE A 163 -12.81 -3.98 -19.85
CA ILE A 163 -12.78 -2.58 -20.29
C ILE A 163 -12.92 -2.40 -21.82
N GLY A 164 -13.00 -3.49 -22.58
CA GLY A 164 -13.11 -3.48 -24.04
C GLY A 164 -11.79 -3.48 -24.80
#